data_31a2e3dad8ce9d7793b85901d23a8d08
#
_entry.id   31a2e3dad8ce9d7793b85901d23a8d08
#
_cell.length_a   1.000
_cell.length_b   1.000
_cell.length_c   1.000
_cell.angle_alpha   90.00
_cell.angle_beta   90.00
_cell.angle_gamma   90.00
#
_symmetry.space_group_name_H-M   'P 1'
#
loop_
_entity.id
_entity.type
_entity.pdbx_description
1 polymer ?
#
loop_
_entity_poly.entity_id
_entity_poly.type
_entity_poly.pdbx_seq_one_letter_code
_entity_poly.pdbx_strand_id
1 'polypeptide(L)'
;MSIKIGINGFGRIGRMVLRASLMHPEIEIVGINDLCEPDYLAYMLKYDTMHGRFEGDVTSTEGAIIVNGKKIPVFAERNPADLPWGKVEAEYIVESTGLFLTKEKASAHILAGAKKVVMSAPSKDDTPMFVVGVNDDKYTSDMNIVSNASCTTNCLAPIAKVLHDNFGIKDGLMTTVHSVTATQKTVDGPSVKDWRGGRAATGNIIPSSTGAAKAVGKVIPALNGKLTGMSMRVPTLDVSVVDLTVNLEKPATYEEICKAMKDASEGELKGILGYTDEQVVSSDFLGDPRTSIFDAKAGIALTDTFVKVVSWYDNEIGYSNKILDLIERMYQVDHK
;
A
#
# COMPACT_ATOMS: atom_id res chain seq x y z
N MET A 1 5.19 -17.07 -19.34
CA MET A 1 6.46 -16.82 -18.58
C MET A 1 6.03 -16.16 -17.27
N SER A 2 6.62 -16.55 -16.13
CA SER A 2 6.30 -15.97 -14.83
C SER A 2 7.07 -14.66 -14.62
N ILE A 3 6.47 -13.72 -13.91
CA ILE A 3 7.10 -12.47 -13.46
C ILE A 3 7.91 -12.79 -12.21
N LYS A 4 9.23 -12.76 -12.31
CA LYS A 4 10.13 -13.14 -11.22
C LYS A 4 10.40 -11.97 -10.30
N ILE A 5 10.02 -12.11 -9.03
CA ILE A 5 10.09 -11.05 -8.02
C ILE A 5 11.04 -11.44 -6.89
N GLY A 6 11.91 -10.50 -6.51
CA GLY A 6 12.66 -10.51 -5.26
C GLY A 6 11.99 -9.61 -4.21
N ILE A 7 12.03 -10.00 -2.95
CA ILE A 7 11.52 -9.19 -1.83
C ILE A 7 12.70 -8.77 -0.95
N ASN A 8 12.92 -7.47 -0.81
CA ASN A 8 13.89 -6.91 0.13
C ASN A 8 13.18 -6.38 1.38
N GLY A 9 13.38 -7.05 2.51
CA GLY A 9 12.67 -6.83 3.77
C GLY A 9 11.43 -7.73 3.89
N PHE A 10 11.51 -8.71 4.78
CA PHE A 10 10.41 -9.67 5.01
C PHE A 10 9.62 -9.33 6.28
N GLY A 11 9.43 -8.01 6.51
CA GLY A 11 8.56 -7.45 7.54
C GLY A 11 7.07 -7.67 7.24
N ARG A 12 6.18 -6.83 7.78
CA ARG A 12 4.73 -6.93 7.52
C ARG A 12 4.43 -6.97 6.02
N ILE A 13 4.85 -5.92 5.29
CA ILE A 13 4.52 -5.80 3.86
C ILE A 13 5.18 -6.90 3.03
N GLY A 14 6.46 -7.21 3.24
CA GLY A 14 7.11 -8.29 2.48
C GLY A 14 6.41 -9.64 2.63
N ARG A 15 5.95 -10.00 3.86
CA ARG A 15 5.17 -11.21 4.09
C ARG A 15 3.78 -11.16 3.45
N MET A 16 3.11 -10.00 3.48
CA MET A 16 1.80 -9.84 2.84
C MET A 16 1.91 -9.86 1.32
N VAL A 17 2.98 -9.33 0.73
CA VAL A 17 3.28 -9.49 -0.71
C VAL A 17 3.43 -10.97 -1.07
N LEU A 18 4.15 -11.77 -0.27
CA LEU A 18 4.24 -13.21 -0.53
C LEU A 18 2.87 -13.90 -0.38
N ARG A 19 2.09 -13.56 0.66
CA ARG A 19 0.73 -14.12 0.82
C ARG A 19 -0.17 -13.73 -0.35
N ALA A 20 -0.16 -12.48 -0.76
CA ALA A 20 -0.94 -11.98 -1.89
C ALA A 20 -0.52 -12.63 -3.21
N SER A 21 0.76 -12.94 -3.40
CA SER A 21 1.26 -13.56 -4.64
C SER A 21 0.62 -14.91 -4.96
N LEU A 22 0.03 -15.57 -3.97
CA LEU A 22 -0.73 -16.82 -4.21
C LEU A 22 -2.02 -16.60 -5.03
N MET A 23 -2.54 -15.38 -5.07
CA MET A 23 -3.67 -14.99 -5.91
C MET A 23 -3.25 -14.43 -7.29
N HIS A 24 -1.95 -14.31 -7.54
CA HIS A 24 -1.35 -13.80 -8.77
C HIS A 24 -0.55 -14.91 -9.47
N PRO A 25 -1.17 -15.78 -10.26
CA PRO A 25 -0.54 -16.97 -10.84
C PRO A 25 0.62 -16.65 -11.80
N GLU A 26 0.65 -15.42 -12.34
CA GLU A 26 1.73 -14.94 -13.20
C GLU A 26 3.00 -14.58 -12.41
N ILE A 27 2.90 -14.42 -11.08
CA ILE A 27 3.99 -13.94 -10.22
C ILE A 27 4.71 -15.11 -9.55
N GLU A 28 6.02 -15.03 -9.53
CA GLU A 28 6.91 -15.98 -8.88
C GLU A 28 7.89 -15.27 -7.95
N ILE A 29 7.82 -15.56 -6.64
CA ILE A 29 8.83 -15.10 -5.68
C ILE A 29 10.05 -16.00 -5.79
N VAL A 30 11.19 -15.43 -6.20
CA VAL A 30 12.43 -16.17 -6.48
C VAL A 30 13.55 -15.90 -5.48
N GLY A 31 13.36 -14.95 -4.56
CA GLY A 31 14.34 -14.65 -3.50
C GLY A 31 13.79 -13.68 -2.47
N ILE A 32 14.26 -13.81 -1.25
CA ILE A 32 13.92 -12.93 -0.12
C ILE A 32 15.22 -12.48 0.52
N ASN A 33 15.32 -11.21 0.88
CA ASN A 33 16.38 -10.70 1.73
C ASN A 33 15.82 -10.20 3.05
N ASP A 34 16.31 -10.74 4.15
CA ASP A 34 16.05 -10.27 5.52
C ASP A 34 17.20 -10.68 6.42
N LEU A 35 17.42 -9.95 7.53
CA LEU A 35 18.54 -10.22 8.44
C LEU A 35 18.23 -11.31 9.47
N CYS A 36 17.02 -11.86 9.45
CA CYS A 36 16.58 -12.96 10.31
C CYS A 36 16.85 -14.32 9.65
N GLU A 37 17.00 -15.35 10.49
CA GLU A 37 17.21 -16.72 10.03
C GLU A 37 15.97 -17.29 9.31
N PRO A 38 16.15 -18.19 8.33
CA PRO A 38 15.04 -18.75 7.54
C PRO A 38 13.95 -19.44 8.35
N ASP A 39 14.29 -20.12 9.44
CA ASP A 39 13.33 -20.81 10.32
C ASP A 39 12.41 -19.80 11.01
N TYR A 40 12.95 -18.67 11.48
CA TYR A 40 12.18 -17.60 12.07
C TYR A 40 11.29 -16.90 11.03
N LEU A 41 11.80 -16.65 9.82
CA LEU A 41 11.01 -16.08 8.72
C LEU A 41 9.86 -17.00 8.31
N ALA A 42 10.11 -18.33 8.24
CA ALA A 42 9.07 -19.32 7.98
C ALA A 42 8.00 -19.33 9.09
N TYR A 43 8.41 -19.24 10.37
CA TYR A 43 7.50 -19.10 11.50
C TYR A 43 6.62 -17.86 11.37
N MET A 44 7.23 -16.69 11.09
CA MET A 44 6.52 -15.42 10.95
C MET A 44 5.59 -15.37 9.72
N LEU A 45 5.89 -16.12 8.66
CA LEU A 45 4.99 -16.26 7.52
C LEU A 45 3.81 -17.17 7.85
N LYS A 46 4.09 -18.26 8.58
CA LYS A 46 3.10 -19.29 8.91
C LYS A 46 2.05 -18.78 9.89
N TYR A 47 2.45 -17.98 10.88
CA TYR A 47 1.56 -17.51 11.94
C TYR A 47 1.46 -15.99 11.91
N ASP A 48 0.26 -15.48 11.76
CA ASP A 48 -0.01 -14.06 11.75
C ASP A 48 -1.24 -13.77 12.60
N THR A 49 -1.15 -12.74 13.46
CA THR A 49 -2.23 -12.38 14.39
C THR A 49 -3.47 -11.86 13.66
N MET A 50 -3.28 -11.12 12.56
CA MET A 50 -4.39 -10.48 11.84
C MET A 50 -4.89 -11.34 10.70
N HIS A 51 -3.96 -11.87 9.89
CA HIS A 51 -4.32 -12.62 8.69
C HIS A 51 -4.35 -14.14 8.92
N GLY A 52 -4.26 -14.56 10.18
CA GLY A 52 -4.38 -15.96 10.56
C GLY A 52 -3.22 -16.84 10.08
N ARG A 53 -3.39 -18.13 10.25
CA ARG A 53 -2.43 -19.12 9.80
C ARG A 53 -2.37 -19.11 8.27
N PHE A 54 -1.16 -19.20 7.72
CA PHE A 54 -0.95 -19.32 6.27
C PHE A 54 -1.70 -20.55 5.71
N GLU A 55 -2.47 -20.32 4.66
CA GLU A 55 -3.20 -21.39 3.97
C GLU A 55 -2.25 -22.13 3.02
N GLY A 56 -1.60 -23.17 3.51
CA GLY A 56 -0.62 -23.97 2.79
C GLY A 56 0.53 -24.42 3.67
N ASP A 57 1.52 -25.04 3.06
CA ASP A 57 2.70 -25.56 3.74
C ASP A 57 3.82 -24.52 3.76
N VAL A 58 4.34 -24.23 4.96
CA VAL A 58 5.51 -23.39 5.16
C VAL A 58 6.51 -24.12 6.05
N THR A 59 7.70 -24.34 5.53
CA THR A 59 8.83 -24.93 6.26
C THR A 59 10.12 -24.17 5.90
N SER A 60 11.23 -24.53 6.49
CA SER A 60 12.54 -23.94 6.22
C SER A 60 13.60 -25.01 6.02
N THR A 61 14.67 -24.61 5.40
CA THR A 61 15.93 -25.36 5.30
C THR A 61 17.08 -24.37 5.39
N GLU A 62 18.30 -24.84 5.44
CA GLU A 62 19.47 -23.97 5.41
C GLU A 62 19.44 -23.02 4.19
N GLY A 63 19.48 -21.70 4.47
CA GLY A 63 19.48 -20.65 3.47
C GLY A 63 18.18 -20.47 2.67
N ALA A 64 17.03 -21.07 3.06
CA ALA A 64 15.79 -20.91 2.32
C ALA A 64 14.55 -21.17 3.18
N ILE A 65 13.41 -20.57 2.77
CA ILE A 65 12.08 -21.01 3.16
C ILE A 65 11.48 -21.88 2.05
N ILE A 66 10.58 -22.76 2.42
CA ILE A 66 9.84 -23.62 1.49
C ILE A 66 8.36 -23.31 1.65
N VAL A 67 7.73 -22.84 0.59
CA VAL A 67 6.31 -22.47 0.57
C VAL A 67 5.60 -23.31 -0.49
N ASN A 68 4.63 -24.13 -0.08
CA ASN A 68 3.90 -25.04 -0.95
C ASN A 68 4.84 -25.92 -1.82
N GLY A 69 5.92 -26.43 -1.20
CA GLY A 69 6.92 -27.26 -1.87
C GLY A 69 7.95 -26.48 -2.70
N LYS A 70 7.78 -25.18 -2.91
CA LYS A 70 8.72 -24.34 -3.66
C LYS A 70 9.78 -23.76 -2.72
N LYS A 71 11.04 -23.99 -3.05
CA LYS A 71 12.18 -23.44 -2.30
C LYS A 71 12.46 -21.99 -2.74
N ILE A 72 12.45 -21.05 -1.79
CA ILE A 72 12.76 -19.64 -1.98
C ILE A 72 14.02 -19.33 -1.18
N PRO A 73 15.14 -19.00 -1.82
CA PRO A 73 16.37 -18.65 -1.13
C PRO A 73 16.21 -17.39 -0.28
N VAL A 74 16.82 -17.40 0.88
CA VAL A 74 16.87 -16.27 1.83
C VAL A 74 18.31 -15.76 1.89
N PHE A 75 18.47 -14.46 1.68
CA PHE A 75 19.72 -13.74 1.79
C PHE A 75 19.69 -12.86 3.05
N ALA A 76 20.87 -12.50 3.57
CA ALA A 76 21.01 -11.69 4.79
C ALA A 76 21.96 -10.50 4.57
N GLU A 77 21.80 -9.81 3.43
CA GLU A 77 22.66 -8.71 3.05
C GLU A 77 22.08 -7.36 3.51
N ARG A 78 22.93 -6.54 4.13
CA ARG A 78 22.57 -5.17 4.55
C ARG A 78 22.62 -4.17 3.41
N ASN A 79 23.54 -4.36 2.47
CA ASN A 79 23.70 -3.51 1.31
C ASN A 79 23.02 -4.18 0.10
N PRO A 80 21.98 -3.59 -0.49
CA PRO A 80 21.27 -4.21 -1.60
C PRO A 80 22.13 -4.46 -2.85
N ALA A 81 23.26 -3.76 -2.99
CA ALA A 81 24.17 -3.97 -4.13
C ALA A 81 24.88 -5.34 -4.08
N ASP A 82 24.97 -5.97 -2.91
CA ASP A 82 25.62 -7.25 -2.70
C ASP A 82 24.67 -8.44 -2.86
N LEU A 83 23.38 -8.17 -3.09
CA LEU A 83 22.33 -9.18 -3.27
C LEU A 83 22.48 -9.91 -4.62
N PRO A 84 22.28 -11.22 -4.67
CA PRO A 84 22.45 -11.98 -5.91
C PRO A 84 21.17 -12.00 -6.78
N TRP A 85 20.50 -10.85 -6.97
CA TRP A 85 19.24 -10.79 -7.76
C TRP A 85 19.40 -11.34 -9.16
N GLY A 86 20.50 -11.03 -9.83
CA GLY A 86 20.80 -11.59 -11.15
C GLY A 86 20.96 -13.11 -11.16
N LYS A 87 21.48 -13.72 -10.08
CA LYS A 87 21.66 -15.20 -10.00
C LYS A 87 20.34 -15.94 -9.83
N VAL A 88 19.37 -15.33 -9.12
CA VAL A 88 18.03 -15.90 -8.92
C VAL A 88 17.04 -15.39 -9.96
N GLU A 89 17.54 -14.62 -10.94
CA GLU A 89 16.73 -14.04 -12.03
C GLU A 89 15.55 -13.18 -11.54
N ALA A 90 15.72 -12.51 -10.38
CA ALA A 90 14.71 -11.57 -9.90
C ALA A 90 14.71 -10.31 -10.78
N GLU A 91 13.69 -10.16 -11.61
CA GLU A 91 13.57 -9.02 -12.52
C GLU A 91 13.01 -7.78 -11.83
N TYR A 92 12.01 -7.97 -10.99
CA TYR A 92 11.34 -6.91 -10.22
C TYR A 92 11.65 -7.09 -8.73
N ILE A 93 11.99 -6.00 -8.05
CA ILE A 93 12.24 -6.02 -6.62
C ILE A 93 11.17 -5.22 -5.90
N VAL A 94 10.53 -5.85 -4.91
CA VAL A 94 9.72 -5.15 -3.91
C VAL A 94 10.64 -4.70 -2.79
N GLU A 95 10.88 -3.38 -2.71
CA GLU A 95 11.65 -2.76 -1.64
C GLU A 95 10.71 -2.44 -0.46
N SER A 96 10.73 -3.28 0.57
CA SER A 96 9.84 -3.20 1.73
C SER A 96 10.55 -3.04 3.08
N THR A 97 11.83 -2.64 3.08
CA THR A 97 12.57 -2.32 4.31
C THR A 97 12.24 -0.95 4.88
N GLY A 98 11.78 -0.01 4.04
CA GLY A 98 11.59 1.39 4.40
C GLY A 98 12.89 2.20 4.49
N LEU A 99 14.04 1.64 4.09
CA LEU A 99 15.35 2.27 4.18
C LEU A 99 15.83 2.89 2.86
N PHE A 100 15.48 2.28 1.72
CA PHE A 100 15.97 2.63 0.38
C PHE A 100 14.87 3.36 -0.42
N LEU A 101 14.44 4.53 0.07
CA LEU A 101 13.28 5.28 -0.41
C LEU A 101 13.64 6.48 -1.32
N THR A 102 14.81 6.45 -1.94
CA THR A 102 15.23 7.41 -2.98
C THR A 102 15.73 6.65 -4.18
N LYS A 103 15.66 7.26 -5.36
CA LYS A 103 16.18 6.69 -6.60
C LYS A 103 17.63 6.24 -6.45
N GLU A 104 18.47 7.09 -5.85
CA GLU A 104 19.87 6.79 -5.59
C GLU A 104 20.04 5.51 -4.76
N LYS A 105 19.34 5.41 -3.61
CA LYS A 105 19.46 4.24 -2.72
C LYS A 105 18.87 2.98 -3.34
N ALA A 106 17.72 3.06 -3.98
CA ALA A 106 17.06 1.93 -4.60
C ALA A 106 17.80 1.41 -5.84
N SER A 107 18.64 2.25 -6.49
CA SER A 107 19.47 1.82 -7.63
C SER A 107 20.49 0.73 -7.26
N ALA A 108 20.80 0.53 -5.97
CA ALA A 108 21.62 -0.57 -5.51
C ALA A 108 21.06 -1.95 -5.93
N HIS A 109 19.74 -2.10 -6.01
CA HIS A 109 19.11 -3.32 -6.51
C HIS A 109 19.35 -3.53 -8.02
N ILE A 110 19.40 -2.44 -8.79
CA ILE A 110 19.72 -2.52 -10.23
C ILE A 110 21.17 -2.96 -10.42
N LEU A 111 22.10 -2.44 -9.60
CA LEU A 111 23.51 -2.88 -9.60
C LEU A 111 23.64 -4.36 -9.24
N ALA A 112 22.75 -4.88 -8.41
CA ALA A 112 22.66 -6.29 -8.01
C ALA A 112 22.05 -7.22 -9.08
N GLY A 113 21.62 -6.66 -10.23
CA GLY A 113 21.12 -7.41 -11.39
C GLY A 113 19.61 -7.43 -11.55
N ALA A 114 18.86 -6.69 -10.73
CA ALA A 114 17.43 -6.48 -10.97
C ALA A 114 17.19 -5.53 -12.16
N LYS A 115 16.03 -5.64 -12.83
CA LYS A 115 15.63 -4.73 -13.90
C LYS A 115 14.83 -3.54 -13.37
N LYS A 116 13.95 -3.79 -12.39
CA LYS A 116 12.99 -2.82 -11.87
C LYS A 116 12.91 -2.89 -10.34
N VAL A 117 12.59 -1.75 -9.73
CA VAL A 117 12.36 -1.67 -8.28
C VAL A 117 11.04 -0.95 -8.01
N VAL A 118 10.19 -1.54 -7.18
CA VAL A 118 8.97 -0.94 -6.65
C VAL A 118 9.14 -0.70 -5.15
N MET A 119 9.23 0.56 -4.75
CA MET A 119 9.27 0.95 -3.34
C MET A 119 7.89 0.81 -2.72
N SER A 120 7.76 0.06 -1.63
CA SER A 120 6.52 -0.13 -0.86
C SER A 120 6.26 1.02 0.13
N ALA A 121 6.65 2.22 -0.22
CA ALA A 121 6.44 3.44 0.56
C ALA A 121 6.55 4.66 -0.36
N PRO A 122 6.03 5.84 0.05
CA PRO A 122 6.24 7.07 -0.69
C PRO A 122 7.73 7.37 -0.85
N SER A 123 8.15 7.74 -2.06
CA SER A 123 9.52 8.16 -2.29
C SER A 123 9.84 9.45 -1.53
N LYS A 124 11.10 9.59 -1.12
CA LYS A 124 11.61 10.80 -0.44
C LYS A 124 12.24 11.81 -1.40
N ASP A 125 12.20 11.51 -2.69
CA ASP A 125 12.67 12.35 -3.79
C ASP A 125 11.59 12.47 -4.89
N ASP A 126 12.00 12.75 -6.11
CA ASP A 126 11.15 12.90 -7.30
C ASP A 126 10.87 11.58 -8.03
N THR A 127 11.22 10.42 -7.46
CA THR A 127 10.91 9.10 -8.04
C THR A 127 9.43 9.01 -8.37
N PRO A 128 9.05 8.56 -9.59
CA PRO A 128 7.67 8.43 -10.02
C PRO A 128 6.86 7.60 -9.03
N MET A 129 5.66 8.10 -8.70
CA MET A 129 4.76 7.48 -7.75
C MET A 129 3.45 7.11 -8.46
N PHE A 130 3.02 5.86 -8.27
CA PHE A 130 1.82 5.33 -8.92
C PHE A 130 0.80 4.85 -7.90
N VAL A 131 -0.47 5.00 -8.27
CA VAL A 131 -1.62 4.36 -7.68
C VAL A 131 -2.39 3.67 -8.79
N VAL A 132 -2.53 2.36 -8.70
CA VAL A 132 -3.20 1.54 -9.71
C VAL A 132 -4.64 2.02 -9.92
N GLY A 133 -5.05 2.17 -11.17
CA GLY A 133 -6.35 2.72 -11.60
C GLY A 133 -6.45 4.23 -11.55
N VAL A 134 -5.42 4.94 -11.07
CA VAL A 134 -5.42 6.41 -11.01
C VAL A 134 -4.45 7.03 -12.02
N ASN A 135 -3.20 6.56 -12.05
CA ASN A 135 -2.16 7.11 -12.92
C ASN A 135 -1.13 6.08 -13.41
N ASP A 136 -1.39 4.79 -13.24
CA ASP A 136 -0.51 3.70 -13.69
C ASP A 136 -0.41 3.60 -15.22
N ASP A 137 -1.36 4.22 -15.93
CA ASP A 137 -1.31 4.41 -17.38
C ASP A 137 -0.14 5.28 -17.85
N LYS A 138 0.43 6.09 -16.94
CA LYS A 138 1.59 6.96 -17.20
C LYS A 138 2.94 6.26 -17.03
N TYR A 139 2.95 4.99 -16.62
CA TYR A 139 4.18 4.22 -16.54
C TYR A 139 4.78 3.97 -17.93
N THR A 140 6.08 4.15 -18.03
CA THR A 140 6.85 3.87 -19.26
C THR A 140 8.06 2.98 -18.94
N SER A 141 8.50 2.19 -19.91
CA SER A 141 9.55 1.16 -19.70
C SER A 141 10.93 1.69 -19.35
N ASP A 142 11.20 2.99 -19.50
CA ASP A 142 12.42 3.65 -19.05
C ASP A 142 12.42 3.98 -17.54
N MET A 143 11.28 3.85 -16.86
CA MET A 143 11.15 4.04 -15.42
C MET A 143 11.58 2.78 -14.67
N ASN A 144 12.86 2.71 -14.26
CA ASN A 144 13.41 1.52 -13.60
C ASN A 144 13.13 1.47 -12.10
N ILE A 145 12.84 2.59 -11.47
CA ILE A 145 12.56 2.70 -10.04
C ILE A 145 11.29 3.53 -9.87
N VAL A 146 10.29 2.95 -9.21
CA VAL A 146 9.00 3.58 -8.96
C VAL A 146 8.54 3.37 -7.52
N SER A 147 7.56 4.13 -7.08
CA SER A 147 6.92 3.99 -5.77
C SER A 147 5.44 3.64 -5.93
N ASN A 148 4.96 2.69 -5.12
CA ASN A 148 3.53 2.38 -4.99
C ASN A 148 2.81 3.31 -4.00
N ALA A 149 3.35 4.48 -3.71
CA ALA A 149 2.82 5.42 -2.71
C ALA A 149 2.66 4.80 -1.31
N SER A 150 1.70 5.27 -0.51
CA SER A 150 1.33 4.67 0.77
C SER A 150 -0.02 3.97 0.70
N CYS A 151 -0.32 3.11 1.69
CA CYS A 151 -1.64 2.49 1.83
C CYS A 151 -2.77 3.54 1.90
N THR A 152 -2.56 4.61 2.67
CA THR A 152 -3.51 5.73 2.77
C THR A 152 -3.67 6.47 1.44
N THR A 153 -2.59 6.70 0.68
CA THR A 153 -2.69 7.32 -0.65
C THR A 153 -3.46 6.42 -1.62
N ASN A 154 -3.25 5.10 -1.56
CA ASN A 154 -3.98 4.12 -2.36
C ASN A 154 -5.48 4.08 -2.03
N CYS A 155 -5.87 4.36 -0.78
CA CYS A 155 -7.28 4.50 -0.40
C CYS A 155 -7.86 5.85 -0.85
N LEU A 156 -7.13 6.95 -0.63
CA LEU A 156 -7.60 8.30 -0.86
C LEU A 156 -7.71 8.65 -2.35
N ALA A 157 -6.73 8.25 -3.17
CA ALA A 157 -6.64 8.68 -4.56
C ALA A 157 -7.83 8.20 -5.42
N PRO A 158 -8.35 6.96 -5.32
CA PRO A 158 -9.53 6.52 -6.07
C PRO A 158 -10.77 7.36 -5.78
N ILE A 159 -11.11 7.59 -4.50
CA ILE A 159 -12.29 8.42 -4.15
C ILE A 159 -12.10 9.89 -4.52
N ALA A 160 -10.89 10.42 -4.37
CA ALA A 160 -10.56 11.78 -4.79
C ALA A 160 -10.66 11.94 -6.32
N LYS A 161 -10.23 10.92 -7.09
CA LYS A 161 -10.39 10.88 -8.55
C LYS A 161 -11.87 10.94 -8.94
N VAL A 162 -12.70 10.08 -8.38
CA VAL A 162 -14.14 10.05 -8.70
C VAL A 162 -14.80 11.37 -8.37
N LEU A 163 -14.54 11.96 -7.20
CA LEU A 163 -15.08 13.26 -6.82
C LEU A 163 -14.61 14.37 -7.75
N HIS A 164 -13.31 14.38 -8.08
CA HIS A 164 -12.73 15.43 -8.91
C HIS A 164 -13.23 15.36 -10.36
N ASP A 165 -13.27 14.17 -10.94
CA ASP A 165 -13.66 13.98 -12.34
C ASP A 165 -15.14 14.32 -12.57
N ASN A 166 -16.02 14.03 -11.60
CA ASN A 166 -17.45 14.30 -11.72
C ASN A 166 -17.85 15.70 -11.26
N PHE A 167 -17.33 16.15 -10.12
CA PHE A 167 -17.83 17.35 -9.44
C PHE A 167 -16.77 18.45 -9.27
N GLY A 168 -15.49 18.15 -9.51
CA GLY A 168 -14.38 19.04 -9.20
C GLY A 168 -14.15 19.15 -7.69
N ILE A 169 -12.89 19.10 -7.25
CA ILE A 169 -12.50 19.41 -5.88
C ILE A 169 -11.84 20.78 -5.86
N LYS A 170 -12.39 21.70 -5.08
CA LYS A 170 -11.82 23.03 -4.82
C LYS A 170 -10.70 22.93 -3.80
N ASP A 171 -10.99 22.35 -2.65
CA ASP A 171 -10.06 22.08 -1.54
C ASP A 171 -10.64 20.99 -0.62
N GLY A 172 -9.80 20.45 0.28
CA GLY A 172 -10.24 19.44 1.24
C GLY A 172 -9.23 19.11 2.31
N LEU A 173 -9.75 18.56 3.40
CA LEU A 173 -8.98 18.05 4.53
C LEU A 173 -9.27 16.55 4.70
N MET A 174 -8.20 15.78 4.87
CA MET A 174 -8.27 14.34 5.11
C MET A 174 -7.79 14.01 6.52
N THR A 175 -8.55 13.19 7.22
CA THR A 175 -8.07 12.49 8.41
C THR A 175 -8.08 10.99 8.13
N THR A 176 -6.95 10.31 8.30
CA THR A 176 -6.98 8.86 8.36
C THR A 176 -6.99 8.42 9.82
N VAL A 177 -8.01 7.64 10.22
CA VAL A 177 -8.01 6.88 11.46
C VAL A 177 -7.33 5.55 11.15
N HIS A 178 -6.10 5.42 11.62
CA HIS A 178 -5.17 4.39 11.11
C HIS A 178 -4.77 3.41 12.21
N SER A 179 -4.79 2.15 11.88
CA SER A 179 -4.28 1.08 12.72
C SER A 179 -2.81 1.31 13.10
N VAL A 180 -2.38 0.66 14.17
CA VAL A 180 -0.97 0.69 14.61
C VAL A 180 -0.05 0.10 13.55
N THR A 181 1.19 0.56 13.54
CA THR A 181 2.24 0.03 12.66
C THR A 181 3.47 -0.36 13.46
N ALA A 182 4.34 -1.18 12.90
CA ALA A 182 5.53 -1.70 13.56
C ALA A 182 6.51 -0.63 14.10
N THR A 183 6.39 0.61 13.64
CA THR A 183 7.22 1.73 14.12
C THR A 183 6.74 2.34 15.43
N GLN A 184 5.51 2.03 15.86
CA GLN A 184 4.94 2.54 17.10
C GLN A 184 5.41 1.72 18.31
N LYS A 185 5.34 2.33 19.49
CA LYS A 185 5.75 1.69 20.74
C LYS A 185 4.61 0.93 21.39
N THR A 186 4.87 -0.25 21.94
CA THR A 186 3.90 -1.02 22.72
C THR A 186 3.65 -0.39 24.09
N VAL A 187 4.70 0.17 24.71
CA VAL A 187 4.66 0.94 25.95
C VAL A 187 5.36 2.28 25.74
N ASP A 188 5.16 3.26 26.63
CA ASP A 188 5.83 4.55 26.55
C ASP A 188 7.35 4.37 26.46
N GLY A 189 7.97 4.96 25.44
CA GLY A 189 9.39 4.87 25.20
C GLY A 189 9.93 6.10 24.44
N PRO A 190 11.25 6.32 24.47
CA PRO A 190 11.85 7.50 23.87
C PRO A 190 11.61 7.55 22.35
N SER A 191 11.21 8.73 21.87
CA SER A 191 11.08 9.07 20.45
C SER A 191 11.45 10.54 20.27
N VAL A 192 12.69 10.81 19.89
CA VAL A 192 13.25 12.16 19.84
C VAL A 192 12.61 13.03 18.76
N LYS A 193 12.27 12.44 17.62
CA LYS A 193 11.70 13.18 16.47
C LYS A 193 10.18 13.29 16.51
N ASP A 194 9.51 12.35 17.13
CA ASP A 194 8.04 12.29 17.24
C ASP A 194 7.66 11.87 18.66
N TRP A 195 7.47 12.83 19.54
CA TRP A 195 7.16 12.57 20.94
C TRP A 195 5.84 11.81 21.11
N ARG A 196 4.83 12.13 20.30
CA ARG A 196 3.54 11.43 20.32
C ARG A 196 3.69 9.98 19.88
N GLY A 197 4.51 9.70 18.87
CA GLY A 197 4.83 8.34 18.42
C GLY A 197 5.63 7.52 19.42
N GLY A 198 6.19 8.14 20.49
CA GLY A 198 6.81 7.46 21.63
C GLY A 198 5.82 6.94 22.67
N ARG A 199 4.52 7.30 22.58
CA ARG A 199 3.50 6.85 23.53
C ARG A 199 2.96 5.46 23.16
N ALA A 200 2.49 4.73 24.17
CA ALA A 200 1.93 3.39 24.03
C ALA A 200 0.77 3.35 23.02
N ALA A 201 0.93 2.61 21.94
CA ALA A 201 -0.03 2.53 20.86
C ALA A 201 -1.34 1.86 21.27
N THR A 202 -1.28 0.91 22.18
CA THR A 202 -2.42 0.09 22.62
C THR A 202 -3.38 0.80 23.56
N GLY A 203 -3.01 1.96 24.11
CA GLY A 203 -3.80 2.68 25.11
C GLY A 203 -4.14 4.13 24.72
N ASN A 204 -3.84 4.55 23.51
CA ASN A 204 -3.95 5.96 23.10
C ASN A 204 -4.55 6.15 21.72
N ILE A 205 -5.20 7.30 21.51
CA ILE A 205 -5.41 7.90 20.19
C ILE A 205 -4.25 8.87 19.98
N ILE A 206 -3.42 8.63 18.95
CA ILE A 206 -2.17 9.35 18.73
C ILE A 206 -2.24 10.18 17.45
N PRO A 207 -2.37 11.51 17.53
CA PRO A 207 -2.24 12.37 16.35
C PRO A 207 -0.84 12.26 15.74
N SER A 208 -0.77 12.08 14.42
CA SER A 208 0.48 11.92 13.68
C SER A 208 0.39 12.66 12.35
N SER A 209 1.51 13.15 11.86
CA SER A 209 1.57 13.72 10.52
C SER A 209 1.49 12.63 9.46
N THR A 210 0.92 12.96 8.29
CA THR A 210 0.93 12.12 7.12
C THR A 210 1.16 12.93 5.85
N GLY A 211 1.93 12.38 4.93
CA GLY A 211 2.10 12.94 3.59
C GLY A 211 1.08 12.44 2.56
N ALA A 212 0.17 11.56 2.97
CA ALA A 212 -0.70 10.85 2.03
C ALA A 212 -1.60 11.77 1.19
N ALA A 213 -2.21 12.79 1.81
CA ALA A 213 -3.05 13.75 1.10
C ALA A 213 -2.25 14.61 0.11
N LYS A 214 -1.03 15.02 0.49
CA LYS A 214 -0.13 15.74 -0.43
C LYS A 214 0.36 14.85 -1.58
N ALA A 215 0.53 13.55 -1.32
CA ALA A 215 0.95 12.60 -2.34
C ALA A 215 -0.14 12.41 -3.42
N VAL A 216 -1.42 12.61 -3.09
CA VAL A 216 -2.50 12.60 -4.11
C VAL A 216 -2.25 13.67 -5.17
N GLY A 217 -1.72 14.84 -4.82
CA GLY A 217 -1.35 15.87 -5.80
C GLY A 217 -0.20 15.47 -6.75
N LYS A 218 0.61 14.46 -6.37
CA LYS A 218 1.64 13.90 -7.27
C LYS A 218 1.04 12.91 -8.28
N VAL A 219 0.03 12.13 -7.86
CA VAL A 219 -0.63 11.13 -8.72
C VAL A 219 -1.78 11.71 -9.53
N ILE A 220 -2.46 12.74 -9.00
CA ILE A 220 -3.51 13.54 -9.68
C ILE A 220 -3.06 15.01 -9.67
N PRO A 221 -2.30 15.47 -10.67
CA PRO A 221 -1.72 16.83 -10.68
C PRO A 221 -2.74 17.96 -10.52
N ALA A 222 -3.98 17.78 -10.98
CA ALA A 222 -5.07 18.74 -10.81
C ALA A 222 -5.45 19.00 -9.34
N LEU A 223 -5.07 18.08 -8.43
CA LEU A 223 -5.30 18.20 -6.99
C LEU A 223 -4.07 18.68 -6.21
N ASN A 224 -2.99 19.06 -6.92
CA ASN A 224 -1.79 19.56 -6.25
C ASN A 224 -2.09 20.84 -5.47
N GLY A 225 -1.78 20.82 -4.17
CA GLY A 225 -2.04 21.96 -3.26
C GLY A 225 -3.49 22.08 -2.77
N LYS A 226 -4.42 21.28 -3.29
CA LYS A 226 -5.85 21.32 -2.90
C LYS A 226 -6.16 20.42 -1.70
N LEU A 227 -5.35 19.39 -1.43
CA LEU A 227 -5.58 18.45 -0.33
C LEU A 227 -4.43 18.46 0.67
N THR A 228 -4.77 18.44 1.95
CA THR A 228 -3.84 18.17 3.04
C THR A 228 -4.53 17.33 4.13
N GLY A 229 -3.79 16.86 5.13
CA GLY A 229 -4.41 16.01 6.14
C GLY A 229 -3.48 15.55 7.24
N MET A 230 -4.04 14.76 8.15
CA MET A 230 -3.38 14.19 9.30
C MET A 230 -3.81 12.74 9.52
N SER A 231 -3.15 12.06 10.45
CA SER A 231 -3.48 10.71 10.90
C SER A 231 -3.82 10.71 12.38
N MET A 232 -4.81 9.93 12.77
CA MET A 232 -5.07 9.49 14.14
C MET A 232 -4.73 8.01 14.25
N ARG A 233 -3.66 7.66 14.98
CA ARG A 233 -3.37 6.25 15.27
C ARG A 233 -4.26 5.77 16.39
N VAL A 234 -4.91 4.63 16.20
CA VAL A 234 -5.84 4.00 17.15
C VAL A 234 -5.40 2.57 17.45
N PRO A 235 -5.79 2.00 18.60
CA PRO A 235 -5.34 0.67 19.03
C PRO A 235 -6.08 -0.49 18.32
N THR A 236 -6.23 -0.39 17.00
CA THR A 236 -6.60 -1.49 16.11
C THR A 236 -5.35 -2.02 15.43
N LEU A 237 -5.29 -3.31 15.14
CA LEU A 237 -4.07 -3.94 14.60
C LEU A 237 -3.98 -3.87 13.09
N ASP A 238 -5.14 -3.82 12.40
CA ASP A 238 -5.24 -3.68 10.96
C ASP A 238 -6.60 -3.06 10.59
N VAL A 239 -6.77 -2.74 9.33
CA VAL A 239 -7.87 -1.98 8.71
C VAL A 239 -7.97 -0.55 9.23
N SER A 240 -7.83 0.36 8.33
CA SER A 240 -7.84 1.81 8.55
C SER A 240 -8.98 2.45 7.76
N VAL A 241 -9.27 3.71 8.05
CA VAL A 241 -10.31 4.46 7.34
C VAL A 241 -9.82 5.86 6.98
N VAL A 242 -10.17 6.31 5.78
CA VAL A 242 -10.02 7.69 5.31
C VAL A 242 -11.34 8.42 5.52
N ASP A 243 -11.29 9.53 6.23
CA ASP A 243 -12.32 10.58 6.33
C ASP A 243 -11.84 11.76 5.46
N LEU A 244 -12.52 11.98 4.33
CA LEU A 244 -12.20 13.06 3.40
C LEU A 244 -13.34 14.07 3.38
N THR A 245 -13.09 15.28 3.88
CA THR A 245 -14.03 16.42 3.81
C THR A 245 -13.57 17.38 2.72
N VAL A 246 -14.44 17.69 1.75
CA VAL A 246 -14.09 18.52 0.59
C VAL A 246 -15.15 19.57 0.30
N ASN A 247 -14.68 20.69 -0.28
CA ASN A 247 -15.52 21.61 -1.04
C ASN A 247 -15.48 21.23 -2.52
N LEU A 248 -16.66 20.98 -3.10
CA LEU A 248 -16.84 20.68 -4.52
C LEU A 248 -16.90 21.99 -5.34
N GLU A 249 -16.49 21.94 -6.60
CA GLU A 249 -16.64 23.04 -7.56
C GLU A 249 -18.06 23.09 -8.14
N LYS A 250 -18.70 21.93 -8.31
CA LYS A 250 -20.08 21.78 -8.80
C LYS A 250 -20.97 21.22 -7.70
N PRO A 251 -22.17 21.76 -7.51
CA PRO A 251 -23.15 21.19 -6.58
C PRO A 251 -23.48 19.74 -6.94
N ALA A 252 -23.65 18.90 -5.92
CA ALA A 252 -24.11 17.52 -6.06
C ALA A 252 -24.88 17.09 -4.81
N THR A 253 -25.91 16.30 -4.98
CA THR A 253 -26.54 15.61 -3.85
C THR A 253 -25.64 14.48 -3.37
N TYR A 254 -25.83 14.05 -2.14
CA TYR A 254 -25.03 12.92 -1.61
C TYR A 254 -25.35 11.62 -2.36
N GLU A 255 -26.59 11.46 -2.83
CA GLU A 255 -27.03 10.34 -3.65
C GLU A 255 -26.29 10.29 -5.01
N GLU A 256 -26.09 11.45 -5.64
CA GLU A 256 -25.29 11.55 -6.88
C GLU A 256 -23.84 11.17 -6.65
N ILE A 257 -23.26 11.55 -5.50
CA ILE A 257 -21.90 11.14 -5.10
C ILE A 257 -21.84 9.63 -4.89
N CYS A 258 -22.80 9.06 -4.13
CA CYS A 258 -22.88 7.62 -3.93
C CYS A 258 -22.99 6.85 -5.25
N LYS A 259 -23.83 7.37 -6.17
CA LYS A 259 -23.99 6.78 -7.51
C LYS A 259 -22.69 6.82 -8.29
N ALA A 260 -21.98 7.94 -8.33
CA ALA A 260 -20.70 8.06 -9.03
C ALA A 260 -19.64 7.08 -8.46
N MET A 261 -19.59 6.93 -7.14
CA MET A 261 -18.68 5.97 -6.48
C MET A 261 -19.05 4.52 -6.83
N LYS A 262 -20.35 4.19 -6.83
CA LYS A 262 -20.83 2.86 -7.22
C LYS A 262 -20.50 2.55 -8.67
N ASP A 263 -20.84 3.45 -9.58
CA ASP A 263 -20.57 3.29 -11.01
C ASP A 263 -19.07 3.08 -11.27
N ALA A 264 -18.21 3.85 -10.60
CA ALA A 264 -16.74 3.69 -10.72
C ALA A 264 -16.25 2.34 -10.15
N SER A 265 -16.82 1.88 -9.02
CA SER A 265 -16.43 0.61 -8.38
C SER A 265 -16.85 -0.61 -9.21
N GLU A 266 -17.90 -0.52 -9.99
CA GLU A 266 -18.37 -1.57 -10.89
C GLU A 266 -17.73 -1.45 -12.29
N GLY A 267 -17.20 -0.27 -12.63
CA GLY A 267 -16.62 0.11 -13.91
C GLY A 267 -15.09 0.23 -13.90
N GLU A 268 -14.59 1.46 -14.12
CA GLU A 268 -13.18 1.75 -14.35
C GLU A 268 -12.25 1.42 -13.17
N LEU A 269 -12.76 1.48 -11.93
CA LEU A 269 -12.02 1.17 -10.71
C LEU A 269 -12.39 -0.19 -10.11
N LYS A 270 -12.96 -1.09 -10.89
CA LYS A 270 -13.29 -2.44 -10.45
C LYS A 270 -12.05 -3.18 -9.93
N GLY A 271 -12.14 -3.78 -8.72
CA GLY A 271 -11.03 -4.44 -8.04
C GLY A 271 -10.07 -3.49 -7.30
N ILE A 272 -10.31 -2.19 -7.37
CA ILE A 272 -9.54 -1.13 -6.69
C ILE A 272 -10.45 -0.40 -5.71
N LEU A 273 -11.53 0.20 -6.22
CA LEU A 273 -12.59 0.80 -5.43
C LEU A 273 -13.69 -0.23 -5.16
N GLY A 274 -14.08 -0.37 -3.90
CA GLY A 274 -15.28 -1.06 -3.48
C GLY A 274 -16.37 -0.08 -3.10
N TYR A 275 -17.59 -0.58 -2.95
CA TYR A 275 -18.75 0.17 -2.50
C TYR A 275 -19.53 -0.66 -1.50
N THR A 276 -19.94 -0.06 -0.40
CA THR A 276 -20.88 -0.66 0.56
C THR A 276 -21.95 0.33 0.98
N ASP A 277 -23.16 -0.15 1.17
CA ASP A 277 -24.29 0.55 1.80
C ASP A 277 -24.81 -0.18 3.05
N GLU A 278 -23.98 -1.08 3.58
CA GLU A 278 -24.25 -1.79 4.83
C GLU A 278 -23.68 -1.03 6.04
N GLN A 279 -24.14 -1.40 7.24
CA GLN A 279 -23.63 -0.83 8.49
C GLN A 279 -22.42 -1.66 8.98
N VAL A 280 -21.25 -1.31 8.47
CA VAL A 280 -20.01 -2.06 8.63
C VAL A 280 -19.04 -1.35 9.58
N VAL A 281 -18.04 -2.09 10.06
CA VAL A 281 -16.92 -1.61 10.86
C VAL A 281 -15.61 -2.12 10.29
N SER A 282 -14.49 -1.65 10.80
CA SER A 282 -13.15 -1.94 10.26
C SER A 282 -12.86 -3.43 10.07
N SER A 283 -13.24 -4.28 11.04
CA SER A 283 -12.94 -5.73 10.98
C SER A 283 -13.64 -6.48 9.84
N ASP A 284 -14.70 -5.90 9.26
CA ASP A 284 -15.42 -6.51 8.13
C ASP A 284 -14.60 -6.46 6.82
N PHE A 285 -13.54 -5.64 6.79
CA PHE A 285 -12.66 -5.47 5.63
C PHE A 285 -11.29 -6.11 5.79
N LEU A 286 -11.09 -6.90 6.85
CA LEU A 286 -9.85 -7.63 7.03
C LEU A 286 -9.63 -8.64 5.89
N GLY A 287 -8.49 -8.54 5.21
CA GLY A 287 -8.15 -9.37 4.07
C GLY A 287 -8.75 -8.89 2.73
N ASP A 288 -9.44 -7.75 2.69
CA ASP A 288 -9.96 -7.21 1.43
C ASP A 288 -8.81 -6.76 0.51
N PRO A 289 -8.70 -7.31 -0.72
CA PRO A 289 -7.62 -6.96 -1.65
C PRO A 289 -7.77 -5.58 -2.30
N ARG A 290 -8.95 -4.95 -2.18
CA ARG A 290 -9.17 -3.60 -2.69
C ARG A 290 -8.56 -2.58 -1.74
N THR A 291 -8.07 -1.47 -2.27
CA THR A 291 -7.39 -0.44 -1.48
C THR A 291 -8.28 0.70 -1.03
N SER A 292 -9.55 0.73 -1.46
CA SER A 292 -10.49 1.81 -1.13
C SER A 292 -11.90 1.24 -1.18
N ILE A 293 -12.59 1.18 -0.05
CA ILE A 293 -13.98 0.70 0.00
C ILE A 293 -14.85 1.85 0.48
N PHE A 294 -15.54 2.51 -0.46
CA PHE A 294 -16.42 3.65 -0.17
C PHE A 294 -17.61 3.19 0.66
N ASP A 295 -17.84 3.87 1.79
CA ASP A 295 -18.95 3.63 2.69
C ASP A 295 -20.05 4.69 2.47
N ALA A 296 -21.10 4.30 1.77
CA ALA A 296 -22.21 5.19 1.41
C ALA A 296 -23.02 5.66 2.62
N LYS A 297 -23.00 4.92 3.73
CA LYS A 297 -23.78 5.27 4.94
C LYS A 297 -23.00 6.04 5.98
N ALA A 298 -21.67 6.07 5.87
CA ALA A 298 -20.82 6.79 6.83
C ALA A 298 -20.53 8.25 6.41
N GLY A 299 -20.79 8.63 5.16
CA GLY A 299 -20.58 9.99 4.69
C GLY A 299 -21.74 10.95 5.00
N ILE A 300 -21.48 12.24 4.86
CA ILE A 300 -22.40 13.33 5.20
C ILE A 300 -22.26 14.48 4.20
N ALA A 301 -23.36 15.06 3.74
CA ALA A 301 -23.40 16.35 3.05
C ALA A 301 -23.97 17.42 3.99
N LEU A 302 -23.21 18.49 4.24
CA LEU A 302 -23.70 19.66 4.97
C LEU A 302 -24.42 20.62 4.01
N THR A 303 -23.88 20.78 2.81
CA THR A 303 -24.49 21.49 1.70
C THR A 303 -24.26 20.67 0.42
N ASP A 304 -24.79 21.10 -0.70
CA ASP A 304 -24.57 20.50 -2.01
C ASP A 304 -23.11 20.61 -2.53
N THR A 305 -22.28 21.40 -1.86
CA THR A 305 -20.86 21.57 -2.21
C THR A 305 -19.90 21.24 -1.07
N PHE A 306 -20.38 21.05 0.16
CA PHE A 306 -19.50 20.71 1.31
C PHE A 306 -19.87 19.34 1.87
N VAL A 307 -19.04 18.36 1.56
CA VAL A 307 -19.33 16.95 1.79
C VAL A 307 -18.17 16.23 2.48
N LYS A 308 -18.51 15.22 3.26
CA LYS A 308 -17.60 14.25 3.85
C LYS A 308 -17.88 12.88 3.25
N VAL A 309 -16.84 12.22 2.78
CA VAL A 309 -16.89 10.82 2.34
C VAL A 309 -15.95 9.97 3.18
N VAL A 310 -16.31 8.70 3.34
CA VAL A 310 -15.56 7.73 4.15
C VAL A 310 -15.18 6.53 3.28
N SER A 311 -13.94 6.07 3.41
CA SER A 311 -13.46 4.88 2.70
C SER A 311 -12.56 4.02 3.58
N TRP A 312 -12.86 2.73 3.64
CA TRP A 312 -12.11 1.71 4.38
C TRP A 312 -10.99 1.11 3.54
N TYR A 313 -9.96 0.59 4.20
CA TYR A 313 -8.89 -0.15 3.54
C TYR A 313 -8.14 -1.07 4.51
N ASP A 314 -7.89 -2.30 4.09
CA ASP A 314 -6.87 -3.13 4.73
C ASP A 314 -5.50 -2.55 4.35
N ASN A 315 -4.81 -1.96 5.34
CA ASN A 315 -3.56 -1.25 5.11
C ASN A 315 -2.37 -2.18 4.84
N GLU A 316 -2.55 -3.49 4.94
CA GLU A 316 -1.54 -4.52 4.71
C GLU A 316 -1.83 -5.32 3.43
N ILE A 317 -2.91 -6.12 3.40
CA ILE A 317 -3.24 -7.00 2.26
C ILE A 317 -3.71 -6.21 1.05
N GLY A 318 -4.60 -5.25 1.20
CA GLY A 318 -5.05 -4.42 0.08
C GLY A 318 -3.90 -3.69 -0.59
N TYR A 319 -3.03 -3.08 0.22
CA TYR A 319 -1.83 -2.40 -0.26
C TYR A 319 -0.83 -3.35 -0.93
N SER A 320 -0.60 -4.53 -0.36
CA SER A 320 0.33 -5.53 -0.90
C SER A 320 -0.13 -6.09 -2.23
N ASN A 321 -1.43 -6.29 -2.42
CA ASN A 321 -2.01 -6.66 -3.72
C ASN A 321 -1.71 -5.60 -4.79
N LYS A 322 -1.84 -4.31 -4.46
CA LYS A 322 -1.58 -3.23 -5.44
C LYS A 322 -0.10 -3.07 -5.80
N ILE A 323 0.83 -3.51 -4.94
CA ILE A 323 2.24 -3.65 -5.34
C ILE A 323 2.37 -4.68 -6.47
N LEU A 324 1.68 -5.82 -6.35
CA LEU A 324 1.72 -6.87 -7.36
C LEU A 324 1.00 -6.44 -8.65
N ASP A 325 -0.18 -5.84 -8.54
CA ASP A 325 -0.91 -5.28 -9.69
C ASP A 325 -0.05 -4.23 -10.44
N LEU A 326 0.68 -3.37 -9.72
CA LEU A 326 1.60 -2.42 -10.33
C LEU A 326 2.74 -3.13 -11.07
N ILE A 327 3.32 -4.18 -10.48
CA ILE A 327 4.36 -4.98 -11.14
C ILE A 327 3.81 -5.66 -12.39
N GLU A 328 2.62 -6.24 -12.35
CA GLU A 328 1.97 -6.84 -13.53
C GLU A 328 1.74 -5.79 -14.62
N ARG A 329 1.29 -4.59 -14.24
CA ARG A 329 1.14 -3.47 -15.17
C ARG A 329 2.47 -3.07 -15.80
N MET A 330 3.52 -2.94 -14.99
CA MET A 330 4.88 -2.64 -15.46
C MET A 330 5.35 -3.71 -16.45
N TYR A 331 5.19 -4.99 -16.10
CA TYR A 331 5.58 -6.11 -16.95
C TYR A 331 4.87 -6.08 -18.30
N GLN A 332 3.57 -5.79 -18.33
CA GLN A 332 2.81 -5.65 -19.58
C GLN A 332 3.32 -4.53 -20.48
N VAL A 333 3.81 -3.42 -19.90
CA VAL A 333 4.37 -2.29 -20.65
C VAL A 333 5.79 -2.61 -21.12
N ASP A 334 6.58 -3.24 -20.27
CA ASP A 334 7.99 -3.58 -20.53
C ASP A 334 8.15 -4.65 -21.64
N HIS A 335 7.10 -5.44 -21.92
CA HIS A 335 7.14 -6.56 -22.88
C HIS A 335 6.20 -6.38 -24.08
N LYS A 336 5.72 -5.14 -24.32
CA LYS A 336 5.06 -4.75 -25.55
C LYS A 336 6.09 -4.43 -26.64
#